data_780e99b7450c063341bc49cf4f8b43a9
#
_entry.id   780e99b7450c063341bc49cf4f8b43a9
#
_cell.length_a   1.000
_cell.length_b   1.000
_cell.length_c   1.000
_cell.angle_alpha   90.00
_cell.angle_beta   90.00
_cell.angle_gamma   90.00
#
_symmetry.space_group_name_H-M   'P 1'
#
loop_
_entity.id
_entity.type
_entity.pdbx_description
1 polymer ?
#
loop_
_entity_poly.entity_id
_entity_poly.type
_entity_poly.pdbx_seq_one_letter_code
_entity_poly.pdbx_strand_id
1 'polypeptide(L)'
;LHLCDHHLSYMKDDKIDNKHNLLLEVSLAAKYEGESIRGNHDKYKQSNKDSQLCTALARSFADIGDIIRGKDLYIRNKQEKDRLEENLQKIFKKIYDNLVRDKPQAKKHYEDGAPEFYKLREDWWELNRLDVWKAITCNAGGSKYFRRACSGGQSTTGTHCQCIGGTVPTNFDYVPQYLR
;
A
#
# COMPACT_ATOMS: atom_id res chain seq x y z
N LEU A 1 -11.99 8.55 -8.38
CA LEU A 1 -11.67 7.24 -7.82
C LEU A 1 -11.68 7.36 -6.31
N HIS A 2 -12.66 6.73 -5.70
CA HIS A 2 -12.75 6.68 -4.26
C HIS A 2 -11.91 5.50 -3.78
N LEU A 3 -10.82 5.81 -3.10
CA LEU A 3 -10.09 4.80 -2.35
C LEU A 3 -11.07 4.14 -1.40
N CYS A 4 -11.15 2.83 -1.45
CA CYS A 4 -11.91 2.08 -0.48
C CYS A 4 -11.07 1.92 0.79
N ASP A 5 -10.81 3.05 1.49
CA ASP A 5 -10.28 3.06 2.85
C ASP A 5 -11.17 2.25 3.80
N HIS A 6 -12.34 1.87 3.30
CA HIS A 6 -13.33 1.07 4.00
C HIS A 6 -12.74 -0.24 4.55
N HIS A 7 -11.90 -0.95 3.78
CA HIS A 7 -11.28 -2.17 4.28
C HIS A 7 -10.16 -1.91 5.30
N LEU A 8 -9.37 -0.86 5.11
CA LEU A 8 -8.35 -0.44 6.07
C LEU A 8 -8.97 0.12 7.35
N SER A 9 -10.11 0.82 7.26
CA SER A 9 -10.81 1.35 8.42
C SER A 9 -11.42 0.28 9.33
N TYR A 10 -11.58 -0.95 8.84
CA TYR A 10 -12.01 -2.10 9.65
C TYR A 10 -10.86 -2.84 10.34
N MET A 11 -9.61 -2.44 10.11
CA MET A 11 -8.49 -3.00 10.86
C MET A 11 -8.66 -2.71 12.35
N LYS A 12 -8.73 -3.78 13.15
CA LYS A 12 -8.78 -3.69 14.59
C LYS A 12 -7.42 -4.04 15.17
N ASP A 13 -6.94 -3.16 16.02
CA ASP A 13 -5.65 -3.34 16.70
C ASP A 13 -5.61 -4.57 17.62
N ASP A 14 -6.77 -5.02 18.12
CA ASP A 14 -6.89 -6.23 18.94
C ASP A 14 -6.64 -7.54 18.17
N LYS A 15 -6.75 -7.53 16.84
CA LYS A 15 -6.53 -8.70 15.98
C LYS A 15 -5.16 -8.74 15.32
N ILE A 16 -4.41 -7.65 15.40
CA ILE A 16 -3.11 -7.51 14.75
C ILE A 16 -2.02 -7.44 15.80
N ASP A 17 -1.37 -8.57 16.06
CA ASP A 17 -0.35 -8.69 17.09
C ASP A 17 1.09 -8.64 16.57
N ASN A 18 1.26 -8.80 15.26
CA ASN A 18 2.59 -8.85 14.66
C ASN A 18 2.61 -8.34 13.20
N LYS A 19 3.82 -8.19 12.67
CA LYS A 19 4.06 -7.70 11.30
C LYS A 19 3.43 -8.56 10.19
N HIS A 20 3.23 -9.84 10.42
CA HIS A 20 2.65 -10.76 9.44
C HIS A 20 1.14 -10.61 9.37
N ASN A 21 0.48 -10.41 10.52
CA ASN A 21 -0.95 -10.13 10.58
C ASN A 21 -1.27 -8.80 9.88
N LEU A 22 -0.44 -7.77 10.08
CA LEU A 22 -0.58 -6.50 9.37
C LEU A 22 -0.46 -6.69 7.86
N LEU A 23 0.54 -7.45 7.39
CA LEU A 23 0.70 -7.73 5.96
C LEU A 23 -0.53 -8.44 5.38
N LEU A 24 -1.10 -9.40 6.09
CA LEU A 24 -2.30 -10.09 5.66
C LEU A 24 -3.48 -9.11 5.48
N GLU A 25 -3.74 -8.28 6.48
CA GLU A 25 -4.85 -7.31 6.44
C GLU A 25 -4.65 -6.26 5.34
N VAL A 26 -3.45 -5.72 5.19
CA VAL A 26 -3.14 -4.75 4.12
C VAL A 26 -3.25 -5.41 2.74
N SER A 27 -2.78 -6.65 2.58
CA SER A 27 -2.89 -7.38 1.32
C SER A 27 -4.34 -7.71 0.97
N LEU A 28 -5.19 -8.05 1.95
CA LEU A 28 -6.62 -8.25 1.73
C LEU A 28 -7.30 -6.95 1.30
N ALA A 29 -7.02 -5.84 1.97
CA ALA A 29 -7.53 -4.53 1.60
C ALA A 29 -7.11 -4.13 0.17
N ALA A 30 -5.85 -4.35 -0.18
CA ALA A 30 -5.33 -4.10 -1.53
C ALA A 30 -6.00 -4.98 -2.58
N LYS A 31 -6.24 -6.25 -2.30
CA LYS A 31 -6.94 -7.16 -3.19
C LYS A 31 -8.36 -6.68 -3.49
N TYR A 32 -9.14 -6.34 -2.46
CA TYR A 32 -10.51 -5.84 -2.63
C TYR A 32 -10.54 -4.50 -3.38
N GLU A 33 -9.59 -3.63 -3.11
CA GLU A 33 -9.44 -2.37 -3.86
C GLU A 33 -9.13 -2.64 -5.34
N GLY A 34 -8.23 -3.55 -5.63
CA GLY A 34 -7.91 -3.95 -7.01
C GLY A 34 -9.11 -4.54 -7.75
N GLU A 35 -9.91 -5.37 -7.08
CA GLU A 35 -11.15 -5.91 -7.63
C GLU A 35 -12.19 -4.81 -7.92
N SER A 36 -12.34 -3.85 -7.02
CA SER A 36 -13.24 -2.71 -7.19
C SER A 36 -12.82 -1.82 -8.36
N ILE A 37 -11.52 -1.50 -8.47
CA ILE A 37 -10.97 -0.71 -9.57
C ILE A 37 -11.18 -1.45 -10.89
N ARG A 38 -10.89 -2.74 -10.95
CA ARG A 38 -11.11 -3.56 -12.15
C ARG A 38 -12.56 -3.55 -12.58
N GLY A 39 -13.50 -3.78 -11.66
CA GLY A 39 -14.93 -3.83 -11.97
C GLY A 39 -15.51 -2.50 -12.48
N ASN A 40 -14.93 -1.39 -12.08
CA ASN A 40 -15.37 -0.05 -12.50
C ASN A 40 -14.56 0.53 -13.67
N HIS A 41 -13.43 -0.07 -14.03
CA HIS A 41 -12.51 0.47 -15.04
C HIS A 41 -13.14 0.59 -16.43
N ASP A 42 -13.94 -0.37 -16.85
CA ASP A 42 -14.58 -0.36 -18.18
C ASP A 42 -15.57 0.80 -18.32
N LYS A 43 -16.29 1.13 -17.24
CA LYS A 43 -17.17 2.31 -17.20
C LYS A 43 -16.36 3.62 -17.24
N TYR A 44 -15.26 3.68 -16.51
CA TYR A 44 -14.38 4.84 -16.48
C TYR A 44 -13.69 5.07 -17.82
N LYS A 45 -13.30 4.02 -18.51
CA LYS A 45 -12.67 4.06 -19.83
C LYS A 45 -13.57 4.61 -20.93
N GLN A 46 -14.90 4.51 -20.80
CA GLN A 46 -15.83 5.11 -21.75
C GLN A 46 -15.70 6.64 -21.82
N SER A 47 -15.43 7.29 -20.69
CA SER A 47 -15.20 8.74 -20.59
C SER A 47 -13.72 9.16 -20.63
N ASN A 48 -12.81 8.21 -20.43
CA ASN A 48 -11.35 8.44 -20.35
C ASN A 48 -10.61 7.38 -21.19
N LYS A 49 -10.61 7.53 -22.51
CA LYS A 49 -10.11 6.55 -23.47
C LYS A 49 -8.65 6.12 -23.24
N ASP A 50 -7.83 7.03 -22.69
CA ASP A 50 -6.41 6.79 -22.41
C ASP A 50 -6.16 6.19 -21.02
N SER A 51 -7.22 5.93 -20.24
CA SER A 51 -7.07 5.34 -18.93
C SER A 51 -6.58 3.91 -19.01
N GLN A 52 -5.54 3.62 -18.25
CA GLN A 52 -4.95 2.29 -18.15
C GLN A 52 -5.17 1.73 -16.75
N LEU A 53 -5.63 0.48 -16.69
CA LEU A 53 -5.90 -0.20 -15.42
C LEU A 53 -4.66 -0.24 -14.52
N CYS A 54 -3.49 -0.58 -15.05
CA CYS A 54 -2.27 -0.65 -14.25
C CYS A 54 -1.90 0.70 -13.61
N THR A 55 -2.16 1.82 -14.29
CA THR A 55 -1.92 3.16 -13.73
C THR A 55 -2.91 3.49 -12.62
N ALA A 56 -4.18 3.13 -12.77
CA ALA A 56 -5.19 3.30 -11.73
C ALA A 56 -4.83 2.49 -10.48
N LEU A 57 -4.41 1.24 -10.66
CA LEU A 57 -3.93 0.38 -9.58
C LEU A 57 -2.67 0.94 -8.90
N ALA A 58 -1.74 1.49 -9.68
CA ALA A 58 -0.52 2.10 -9.15
C ALA A 58 -0.80 3.34 -8.27
N ARG A 59 -1.79 4.14 -8.62
CA ARG A 59 -2.22 5.28 -7.79
C ARG A 59 -2.85 4.82 -6.48
N SER A 60 -3.74 3.84 -6.53
CA SER A 60 -4.36 3.30 -5.32
C SER A 60 -3.34 2.60 -4.42
N PHE A 61 -2.42 1.86 -5.00
CA PHE A 61 -1.28 1.26 -4.30
C PHE A 61 -0.45 2.32 -3.56
N ALA A 62 -0.15 3.45 -4.21
CA ALA A 62 0.57 4.55 -3.60
C ALA A 62 -0.20 5.18 -2.43
N ASP A 63 -1.51 5.32 -2.54
CA ASP A 63 -2.36 5.85 -1.47
C ASP A 63 -2.40 4.91 -0.26
N ILE A 64 -2.47 3.60 -0.47
CA ILE A 64 -2.33 2.61 0.60
C ILE A 64 -0.98 2.77 1.30
N GLY A 65 0.11 2.92 0.54
CA GLY A 65 1.44 3.15 1.08
C GLY A 65 1.54 4.42 1.91
N ASP A 66 0.88 5.49 1.52
CA ASP A 66 0.84 6.73 2.29
C ASP A 66 0.08 6.57 3.61
N ILE A 67 -1.06 5.87 3.59
CA ILE A 67 -1.81 5.57 4.81
C ILE A 67 -0.96 4.77 5.80
N ILE A 68 -0.34 3.70 5.35
CA ILE A 68 0.50 2.84 6.20
C ILE A 68 1.68 3.62 6.79
N ARG A 69 2.29 4.53 6.03
CA ARG A 69 3.43 5.35 6.47
C ARG A 69 3.05 6.63 7.21
N GLY A 70 1.76 6.93 7.35
CA GLY A 70 1.29 8.15 7.98
C GLY A 70 1.50 9.41 7.15
N LYS A 71 1.58 9.30 5.83
CA LYS A 71 1.83 10.39 4.87
C LYS A 71 0.59 10.83 4.09
N ASP A 72 -0.57 10.28 4.39
CA ASP A 72 -1.81 10.64 3.71
C ASP A 72 -2.25 12.05 4.10
N LEU A 73 -2.24 12.96 3.12
CA LEU A 73 -2.63 14.36 3.28
C LEU A 73 -4.12 14.60 2.97
N TYR A 74 -4.81 13.59 2.44
CA TYR A 74 -6.18 13.76 1.98
C TYR A 74 -7.18 13.64 3.13
N ILE A 75 -7.92 14.74 3.38
CA ILE A 75 -8.91 14.84 4.46
C ILE A 75 -10.31 14.70 3.85
N ARG A 76 -10.83 13.50 3.78
CA ARG A 76 -12.24 13.24 3.40
C ARG A 76 -13.16 13.19 4.60
N ASN A 77 -12.81 12.33 5.53
CA ASN A 77 -13.50 12.16 6.80
C ASN A 77 -12.44 12.18 7.91
N LYS A 78 -12.33 13.32 8.59
CA LYS A 78 -11.31 13.50 9.62
C LYS A 78 -11.42 12.46 10.73
N GLN A 79 -12.62 12.12 11.15
CA GLN A 79 -12.83 11.15 12.24
C GLN A 79 -12.36 9.74 11.86
N GLU A 80 -12.69 9.27 10.65
CA GLU A 80 -12.25 7.95 10.19
C GLU A 80 -10.74 7.89 10.00
N LYS A 81 -10.17 8.96 9.44
CA LYS A 81 -8.72 9.08 9.26
C LYS A 81 -7.98 9.07 10.59
N ASP A 82 -8.43 9.88 11.55
CA ASP A 82 -7.82 9.96 12.88
C ASP A 82 -7.90 8.60 13.60
N ARG A 83 -9.04 7.90 13.51
CA ARG A 83 -9.21 6.57 14.08
C ARG A 83 -8.31 5.52 13.43
N LEU A 84 -8.19 5.54 12.09
CA LEU A 84 -7.29 4.64 11.36
C LEU A 84 -5.83 4.91 11.75
N GLU A 85 -5.42 6.16 11.83
CA GLU A 85 -4.06 6.52 12.24
C GLU A 85 -3.78 6.09 13.69
N GLU A 86 -4.70 6.29 14.62
CA GLU A 86 -4.58 5.80 16.00
C GLU A 86 -4.42 4.28 16.05
N ASN A 87 -5.20 3.53 15.27
CA ASN A 87 -5.09 2.08 15.19
C ASN A 87 -3.72 1.65 14.62
N LEU A 88 -3.23 2.33 13.58
CA LEU A 88 -1.92 2.06 13.01
C LEU A 88 -0.79 2.34 14.02
N GLN A 89 -0.89 3.42 14.78
CA GLN A 89 0.09 3.72 15.83
C GLN A 89 0.13 2.61 16.90
N LYS A 90 -1.02 2.11 17.33
CA LYS A 90 -1.11 0.98 18.28
C LYS A 90 -0.53 -0.31 17.69
N ILE A 91 -0.82 -0.60 16.42
CA ILE A 91 -0.31 -1.79 15.72
C ILE A 91 1.22 -1.70 15.61
N PHE A 92 1.76 -0.57 15.17
CA PHE A 92 3.21 -0.40 15.04
C PHE A 92 3.91 -0.36 16.39
N LYS A 93 3.25 0.10 17.45
CA LYS A 93 3.78 -0.05 18.80
C LYS A 93 3.96 -1.52 19.19
N LYS A 94 2.98 -2.37 18.92
CA LYS A 94 3.11 -3.83 19.16
C LYS A 94 4.23 -4.45 18.34
N ILE A 95 4.34 -4.07 17.06
CA ILE A 95 5.43 -4.55 16.18
C ILE A 95 6.79 -4.11 16.74
N TYR A 96 6.91 -2.85 17.16
CA TYR A 96 8.12 -2.31 17.77
C TYR A 96 8.49 -3.06 19.05
N ASP A 97 7.55 -3.23 19.97
CA ASP A 97 7.78 -3.92 21.24
C ASP A 97 8.25 -5.37 21.02
N ASN A 98 7.65 -6.08 20.08
CA ASN A 98 8.09 -7.42 19.70
C ASN A 98 9.49 -7.43 19.08
N LEU A 99 9.76 -6.47 18.20
CA LEU A 99 11.06 -6.35 17.54
C LEU A 99 12.19 -6.06 18.54
N VAL A 100 11.97 -5.13 19.46
CA VAL A 100 12.96 -4.76 20.49
C VAL A 100 13.18 -5.88 21.49
N ARG A 101 12.12 -6.65 21.83
CA ARG A 101 12.25 -7.83 22.68
C ARG A 101 13.16 -8.89 22.04
N ASP A 102 12.96 -9.14 20.74
CA ASP A 102 13.71 -10.19 20.02
C ASP A 102 15.10 -9.70 19.58
N LYS A 103 15.22 -8.40 19.28
CA LYS A 103 16.45 -7.74 18.83
C LYS A 103 16.64 -6.40 19.55
N PRO A 104 17.23 -6.37 20.75
CA PRO A 104 17.36 -5.13 21.54
C PRO A 104 18.09 -3.98 20.82
N GLN A 105 19.00 -4.29 19.89
CA GLN A 105 19.71 -3.28 19.10
C GLN A 105 18.78 -2.47 18.16
N ALA A 106 17.59 -2.98 17.83
CA ALA A 106 16.62 -2.27 17.03
C ALA A 106 16.09 -1.00 17.71
N LYS A 107 16.13 -0.94 19.05
CA LYS A 107 15.72 0.25 19.81
C LYS A 107 16.47 1.50 19.36
N LYS A 108 17.78 1.41 19.19
CA LYS A 108 18.61 2.54 18.74
C LYS A 108 18.31 2.93 17.29
N HIS A 109 17.96 1.95 16.44
CA HIS A 109 17.65 2.21 15.03
C HIS A 109 16.34 2.97 14.85
N TYR A 110 15.35 2.75 15.73
CA TYR A 110 14.02 3.37 15.69
C TYR A 110 13.82 4.37 16.83
N GLU A 111 14.80 5.27 17.03
CA GLU A 111 14.75 6.29 18.09
C GLU A 111 13.67 7.38 17.89
N ASP A 112 13.12 7.53 16.67
CA ASP A 112 12.00 8.41 16.38
C ASP A 112 10.69 7.98 17.09
N GLY A 113 10.62 6.73 17.52
CA GLY A 113 9.70 6.16 18.49
C GLY A 113 8.24 6.54 18.41
N ALA A 114 7.59 6.34 19.56
CA ALA A 114 6.16 6.59 19.74
C ALA A 114 5.82 8.09 19.70
N PRO A 115 4.56 8.43 19.33
CA PRO A 115 3.51 7.49 18.93
C PRO A 115 3.51 7.12 17.44
N GLU A 116 4.26 7.82 16.59
CA GLU A 116 4.15 7.78 15.14
C GLU A 116 4.88 6.59 14.51
N PHE A 117 6.06 6.22 15.01
CA PHE A 117 6.93 5.17 14.47
C PHE A 117 7.21 5.30 12.96
N TYR A 118 7.43 6.50 12.44
CA TYR A 118 7.55 6.76 11.00
C TYR A 118 8.66 5.95 10.34
N LYS A 119 9.82 5.84 10.95
CA LYS A 119 10.95 5.08 10.40
C LYS A 119 10.65 3.57 10.32
N LEU A 120 10.04 3.01 11.36
CA LEU A 120 9.59 1.62 11.35
C LEU A 120 8.52 1.36 10.29
N ARG A 121 7.60 2.28 10.10
CA ARG A 121 6.53 2.22 9.10
C ARG A 121 7.10 2.28 7.68
N GLU A 122 8.08 3.15 7.42
CA GLU A 122 8.80 3.20 6.14
C GLU A 122 9.48 1.88 5.82
N ASP A 123 10.24 1.34 6.76
CA ASP A 123 10.96 0.08 6.59
C ASP A 123 9.98 -1.10 6.37
N TRP A 124 8.87 -1.10 7.11
CA TRP A 124 7.82 -2.10 6.93
C TRP A 124 7.23 -2.03 5.51
N TRP A 125 6.92 -0.83 5.03
CA TRP A 125 6.38 -0.65 3.68
C TRP A 125 7.39 -1.11 2.62
N GLU A 126 8.63 -0.67 2.71
CA GLU A 126 9.68 -1.06 1.76
C GLU A 126 9.83 -2.58 1.66
N LEU A 127 9.81 -3.28 2.78
CA LEU A 127 9.93 -4.73 2.82
C LEU A 127 8.71 -5.48 2.26
N ASN A 128 7.52 -4.90 2.37
CA ASN A 128 6.26 -5.60 2.07
C ASN A 128 5.53 -5.06 0.82
N ARG A 129 5.99 -3.96 0.23
CA ARG A 129 5.31 -3.31 -0.90
C ARG A 129 5.12 -4.23 -2.10
N LEU A 130 6.02 -5.16 -2.34
CA LEU A 130 5.88 -6.14 -3.43
C LEU A 130 4.68 -7.06 -3.22
N ASP A 131 4.47 -7.56 -2.01
CA ASP A 131 3.33 -8.43 -1.71
C ASP A 131 2.00 -7.66 -1.80
N VAL A 132 1.98 -6.41 -1.38
CA VAL A 132 0.82 -5.52 -1.55
C VAL A 132 0.54 -5.25 -3.03
N TRP A 133 1.58 -5.03 -3.84
CA TRP A 133 1.43 -4.87 -5.30
C TRP A 133 0.86 -6.12 -5.95
N LYS A 134 1.36 -7.30 -5.60
CA LYS A 134 0.83 -8.58 -6.09
C LYS A 134 -0.65 -8.75 -5.70
N ALA A 135 -1.04 -8.35 -4.50
CA ALA A 135 -2.41 -8.42 -4.04
C ALA A 135 -3.34 -7.48 -4.83
N ILE A 136 -2.98 -6.22 -5.01
CA ILE A 136 -3.81 -5.25 -5.73
C ILE A 136 -3.94 -5.56 -7.22
N THR A 137 -2.96 -6.24 -7.80
CA THR A 137 -2.92 -6.60 -9.22
C THR A 137 -3.37 -8.02 -9.53
N CYS A 138 -3.78 -8.81 -8.53
CA CYS A 138 -4.09 -10.23 -8.72
C CYS A 138 -5.19 -10.48 -9.76
N ASN A 139 -6.15 -9.57 -9.91
CA ASN A 139 -7.25 -9.64 -10.87
C ASN A 139 -7.06 -8.72 -12.11
N ALA A 140 -5.85 -8.21 -12.34
CA ALA A 140 -5.53 -7.34 -13.47
C ALA A 140 -5.23 -8.11 -14.78
N GLY A 141 -5.77 -9.31 -14.95
CA GLY A 141 -5.52 -10.19 -16.10
C GLY A 141 -5.68 -9.47 -17.44
N GLY A 142 -4.75 -9.70 -18.35
CA GLY A 142 -4.71 -9.07 -19.66
C GLY A 142 -4.18 -7.65 -19.71
N SER A 143 -3.84 -7.04 -18.58
CA SER A 143 -3.39 -5.65 -18.49
C SER A 143 -1.87 -5.57 -18.35
N LYS A 144 -1.28 -4.60 -19.05
CA LYS A 144 0.15 -4.29 -19.01
C LYS A 144 0.36 -2.84 -18.60
N TYR A 145 1.45 -2.57 -17.89
CA TYR A 145 1.85 -1.21 -17.57
C TYR A 145 2.25 -0.46 -18.85
N PHE A 146 1.90 0.82 -18.95
CA PHE A 146 1.98 1.61 -20.19
C PHE A 146 3.40 1.83 -20.72
N ARG A 147 4.41 1.60 -19.92
CA ARG A 147 5.82 1.79 -20.30
C ARG A 147 6.69 0.64 -19.81
N ARG A 148 7.92 0.59 -20.28
CA ARG A 148 8.93 -0.31 -19.77
C ARG A 148 9.29 0.11 -18.34
N ALA A 149 8.96 -0.72 -17.38
CA ALA A 149 9.12 -0.42 -15.96
C ALA A 149 9.77 -1.56 -15.16
N CYS A 150 10.04 -2.68 -15.80
CA CYS A 150 10.69 -3.83 -15.21
C CYS A 150 12.19 -3.85 -15.56
N SER A 151 12.99 -4.50 -14.71
CA SER A 151 14.44 -4.64 -14.93
C SER A 151 15.15 -3.30 -15.16
N GLY A 152 14.86 -2.29 -14.32
CA GLY A 152 15.44 -0.96 -14.48
C GLY A 152 14.98 -0.21 -15.73
N GLY A 153 13.78 -0.49 -16.21
CA GLY A 153 13.21 0.16 -17.41
C GLY A 153 13.54 -0.56 -18.72
N GLN A 154 14.11 -1.76 -18.67
CA GLN A 154 14.51 -2.51 -19.85
C GLN A 154 13.40 -3.39 -20.43
N SER A 155 12.45 -3.84 -19.61
CA SER A 155 11.37 -4.73 -20.03
C SER A 155 9.99 -4.24 -19.60
N THR A 156 8.96 -4.77 -20.28
CA THR A 156 7.55 -4.52 -19.96
C THR A 156 7.05 -5.47 -18.87
N THR A 157 5.94 -5.11 -18.23
CA THR A 157 5.24 -6.03 -17.33
C THR A 157 4.64 -7.20 -18.10
N GLY A 158 4.41 -8.31 -17.40
CA GLY A 158 3.54 -9.39 -17.87
C GLY A 158 2.06 -8.99 -17.86
N THR A 159 1.18 -9.98 -17.95
CA THR A 159 -0.26 -9.80 -18.19
C THR A 159 -1.07 -9.29 -17.00
N HIS A 160 -0.49 -9.16 -15.82
CA HIS A 160 -1.16 -8.72 -14.59
C HIS A 160 -0.53 -7.44 -14.00
N CYS A 161 -0.03 -6.54 -14.81
CA CYS A 161 0.71 -5.36 -14.35
C CYS A 161 1.93 -5.72 -13.48
N GLN A 162 2.46 -6.94 -13.58
CA GLN A 162 3.54 -7.45 -12.73
C GLN A 162 4.79 -7.72 -13.54
N CYS A 163 5.95 -7.47 -12.95
CA CYS A 163 7.24 -7.84 -13.52
C CYS A 163 7.54 -9.34 -13.28
N ILE A 164 8.05 -10.03 -14.29
CA ILE A 164 8.43 -11.45 -14.17
C ILE A 164 9.53 -11.63 -13.10
N GLY A 165 10.42 -10.66 -12.97
CA GLY A 165 11.50 -10.67 -11.97
C GLY A 165 11.08 -10.35 -10.52
N GLY A 166 9.79 -10.17 -10.25
CA GLY A 166 9.31 -9.91 -8.89
C GLY A 166 9.61 -8.52 -8.35
N THR A 167 9.68 -7.51 -9.19
CA THR A 167 9.81 -6.10 -8.80
C THR A 167 8.49 -5.35 -9.00
N VAL A 168 8.29 -4.28 -8.22
CA VAL A 168 7.14 -3.38 -8.39
C VAL A 168 7.44 -2.44 -9.57
N PRO A 169 6.57 -2.39 -10.63
CA PRO A 169 6.86 -1.59 -11.83
C PRO A 169 6.60 -0.09 -11.64
N THR A 170 6.17 0.34 -10.48
CA THR A 170 5.87 1.74 -10.18
C THR A 170 6.62 2.22 -8.94
N ASN A 171 6.92 3.52 -8.89
CA ASN A 171 7.43 4.22 -7.72
C ASN A 171 6.47 5.34 -7.26
N PHE A 172 5.21 5.29 -7.65
CA PHE A 172 4.21 6.28 -7.24
C PHE A 172 4.07 6.37 -5.71
N ASP A 173 4.26 5.28 -5.01
CA ASP A 173 4.28 5.24 -3.54
C ASP A 173 5.42 6.08 -2.92
N TYR A 174 6.47 6.37 -3.67
CA TYR A 174 7.56 7.26 -3.26
C TYR A 174 7.46 8.67 -3.86
N VAL A 175 6.46 8.94 -4.68
CA VAL A 175 6.14 10.29 -5.14
C VAL A 175 5.17 10.92 -4.14
N PRO A 176 5.43 12.15 -3.65
CA PRO A 176 4.51 12.84 -2.76
C PRO A 176 3.08 12.92 -3.33
N GLN A 177 2.08 12.74 -2.47
CA GLN A 177 0.66 12.67 -2.88
C GLN A 177 0.22 13.89 -3.69
N TYR A 178 0.69 15.08 -3.35
CA TYR A 178 0.36 16.32 -4.07
C TYR A 178 0.97 16.42 -5.48
N LEU A 179 1.87 15.51 -5.85
CA LEU A 179 2.50 15.42 -7.18
C LEU A 179 1.94 14.28 -8.05
N ARG A 180 1.02 13.49 -7.53
CA ARG A 180 0.43 12.34 -8.26
C ARG A 180 -0.85 12.70 -8.99
#